data_9e1987b8ab2db0532410c33c968dff51
#
_entry.id   9e1987b8ab2db0532410c33c968dff51
#
_cell.length_a   1.000
_cell.length_b   1.000
_cell.length_c   1.000
_cell.angle_alpha   90.00
_cell.angle_beta   90.00
_cell.angle_gamma   90.00
#
_symmetry.space_group_name_H-M   'P 1'
#
loop_
_entity.id
_entity.type
_entity.pdbx_description
1 polymer ?
#
loop_
_entity_poly.entity_id
_entity_poly.type
_entity_poly.pdbx_seq_one_letter_code
_entity_poly.pdbx_strand_id
1 'polypeptide(L)' 'MNTTHLNGEGLILLQAAILEQAIHDYKIELKCGGGHSLEKWFLSEWGQRISRGHGEQIIERCKREVNYDKERID' A
#
# COMPACT_ATOMS: atom_id res chain seq x y z
N MET A 1 28.36 -8.56 -9.10
CA MET A 1 28.34 -8.28 -8.62
C MET A 1 27.73 -8.06 -7.87
N ASN A 2 27.21 -7.92 -7.60
CA ASN A 2 26.79 -7.62 -6.77
C ASN A 2 25.56 -8.05 -6.41
N THR A 3 25.10 -9.25 -6.61
CA THR A 3 23.91 -9.86 -6.13
C THR A 3 23.87 -9.90 -4.63
N THR A 4 25.00 -9.81 -4.02
CA THR A 4 25.03 -9.79 -2.57
C THR A 4 24.31 -8.59 -2.00
N HIS A 5 24.18 -7.55 -2.78
CA HIS A 5 23.47 -6.39 -2.31
C HIS A 5 22.00 -6.60 -2.14
N LEU A 6 21.47 -7.65 -2.75
CA LEU A 6 20.05 -7.92 -2.65
C LEU A 6 19.68 -8.62 -1.36
N ASN A 7 20.65 -9.01 -0.58
CA ASN A 7 20.35 -9.81 0.59
C ASN A 7 19.67 -9.04 1.70
N GLY A 8 20.03 -7.79 1.87
CA GLY A 8 19.44 -7.02 2.94
C GLY A 8 18.76 -5.79 2.42
N GLU A 9 19.56 -4.82 2.10
CA GLU A 9 19.02 -3.52 1.71
C GLU A 9 18.21 -3.59 0.43
N GLY A 10 18.67 -4.40 -0.53
CA GLY A 10 17.95 -4.50 -1.78
C GLY A 10 16.55 -5.06 -1.60
N LEU A 11 16.43 -6.08 -0.74
CA LEU A 11 15.13 -6.67 -0.48
C LEU A 11 14.21 -5.70 0.24
N ILE A 12 14.74 -4.96 1.19
CA ILE A 12 13.94 -3.98 1.92
C ILE A 12 13.45 -2.89 0.98
N LEU A 13 14.31 -2.42 0.10
CA LEU A 13 13.92 -1.40 -0.87
C LEU A 13 12.85 -1.92 -1.82
N LEU A 14 12.96 -3.17 -2.22
CA LEU A 14 11.97 -3.77 -3.10
C LEU A 14 10.62 -3.86 -2.41
N GLN A 15 10.61 -4.28 -1.15
CA GLN A 15 9.36 -4.36 -0.40
C GLN A 15 8.73 -2.99 -0.23
N ALA A 16 9.54 -1.98 0.01
CA ALA A 16 9.03 -0.63 0.13
C ALA A 16 8.41 -0.15 -1.17
N ALA A 17 9.04 -0.48 -2.29
CA ALA A 17 8.51 -0.09 -3.59
C ALA A 17 7.17 -0.78 -3.87
N ILE A 18 7.07 -2.05 -3.53
CA ILE A 18 5.83 -2.78 -3.69
C ILE A 18 4.73 -2.15 -2.85
N LEU A 19 5.04 -1.80 -1.61
CA LEU A 19 4.07 -1.21 -0.72
C LEU A 19 3.61 0.16 -1.23
N GLU A 20 4.56 0.97 -1.69
CA GLU A 20 4.21 2.29 -2.23
C GLU A 20 3.30 2.17 -3.44
N GLN A 21 3.59 1.22 -4.31
CA GLN A 21 2.77 1.04 -5.50
C GLN A 21 1.36 0.58 -5.12
N ALA A 22 1.27 -0.32 -4.14
CA ALA A 22 -0.03 -0.81 -3.70
C ALA A 22 -0.84 0.32 -3.07
N ILE A 23 -0.21 1.17 -2.29
CA ILE A 23 -0.90 2.30 -1.67
C ILE A 23 -1.40 3.25 -2.74
N HIS A 24 -0.57 3.53 -3.72
CA HIS A 24 -0.95 4.42 -4.81
C HIS A 24 -2.14 3.86 -5.58
N ASP A 25 -2.07 2.59 -5.94
CA ASP A 25 -3.15 1.94 -6.67
C ASP A 25 -4.44 1.92 -5.86
N TYR A 26 -4.31 1.69 -4.56
CA TYR A 26 -5.48 1.65 -3.70
C TYR A 26 -6.18 3.00 -3.65
N LYS A 27 -5.43 4.08 -3.56
CA LYS A 27 -6.02 5.41 -3.56
C LYS A 27 -6.75 5.70 -4.86
N ILE A 28 -6.19 5.27 -5.98
CA ILE A 28 -6.83 5.44 -7.26
C ILE A 28 -8.15 4.67 -7.29
N GLU A 29 -8.13 3.42 -6.84
CA GLU A 29 -9.34 2.61 -6.85
C GLU A 29 -10.39 3.16 -5.90
N LEU A 30 -9.99 3.70 -4.78
CA LEU A 30 -10.95 4.31 -3.87
C LEU A 30 -11.66 5.48 -4.51
N LYS A 31 -10.95 6.27 -5.29
CA LYS A 31 -11.57 7.39 -5.99
C LYS A 31 -12.57 6.92 -7.04
N CYS A 32 -12.37 5.74 -7.55
CA CYS A 32 -13.27 5.16 -8.55
C CYS A 32 -14.37 4.31 -7.93
N GLY A 33 -14.39 4.19 -6.62
CA GLY A 33 -15.42 3.42 -5.96
C GLY A 33 -15.08 1.98 -5.70
N GLY A 34 -13.83 1.56 -6.01
CA GLY A 34 -13.40 0.19 -5.80
C GLY A 34 -12.47 0.05 -4.60
N GLY A 35 -11.53 -0.89 -4.70
CA GLY A 35 -10.51 -1.04 -3.67
C GLY A 35 -10.60 -2.31 -2.85
N HIS A 36 -11.64 -3.12 -3.06
CA HIS A 36 -11.83 -4.32 -2.23
C HIS A 36 -10.71 -5.34 -2.41
N SER A 37 -10.22 -5.49 -3.64
CA SER A 37 -9.15 -6.45 -3.89
C SER A 37 -7.88 -6.06 -3.18
N LEU A 38 -7.55 -4.77 -3.19
CA LEU A 38 -6.36 -4.29 -2.51
C LEU A 38 -6.52 -4.32 -1.01
N GLU A 39 -7.73 -4.08 -0.49
CA GLU A 39 -7.96 -4.23 0.93
C GLU A 39 -7.68 -5.66 1.38
N LYS A 40 -8.16 -6.63 0.62
CA LYS A 40 -7.89 -8.03 0.93
C LYS A 40 -6.39 -8.30 0.87
N TRP A 41 -5.71 -7.71 -0.11
CA TRP A 41 -4.28 -7.90 -0.23
C TRP A 41 -3.53 -7.33 0.98
N PHE A 42 -3.89 -6.10 1.42
CA PHE A 42 -3.24 -5.51 2.58
C PHE A 42 -3.43 -6.35 3.84
N LEU A 43 -4.58 -7.01 3.96
CA LEU A 43 -4.87 -7.79 5.13
C LEU A 43 -4.43 -9.25 5.00
N SER A 44 -3.98 -9.66 3.82
CA SER A 44 -3.47 -11.01 3.62
C SER A 44 -2.15 -11.19 4.34
N GLU A 45 -1.74 -12.44 4.45
CA GLU A 45 -0.46 -12.75 5.09
C GLU A 45 0.69 -12.02 4.39
N TRP A 46 0.66 -12.02 3.06
CA TRP A 46 1.70 -11.38 2.29
C TRP A 46 1.71 -9.87 2.49
N GLY A 47 0.52 -9.25 2.42
CA GLY A 47 0.42 -7.81 2.62
C GLY A 47 0.82 -7.38 4.02
N GLN A 48 0.44 -8.17 5.02
CA GLN A 48 0.83 -7.85 6.38
C GLN A 48 2.33 -8.00 6.57
N ARG A 49 2.94 -8.95 5.89
CA ARG A 49 4.40 -9.12 5.97
C ARG A 49 5.12 -7.93 5.34
N ILE A 50 4.65 -7.49 4.18
CA ILE A 50 5.29 -6.38 3.49
C ILE A 50 5.07 -5.07 4.24
N SER A 51 3.89 -4.88 4.80
CA SER A 51 3.57 -3.66 5.53
C SER A 51 3.95 -3.74 7.01
N ARG A 52 4.53 -4.86 7.43
CA ARG A 52 4.93 -5.09 8.82
C ARG A 52 3.77 -4.97 9.79
N GLY A 53 2.64 -5.49 9.38
CA GLY A 53 1.47 -5.52 10.24
C GLY A 53 0.64 -4.26 10.22
N HIS A 54 0.94 -3.33 9.33
CA HIS A 54 0.23 -2.06 9.28
C HIS A 54 -0.85 -2.00 8.21
N GLY A 55 -1.27 -3.15 7.69
CA GLY A 55 -2.22 -3.15 6.58
C GLY A 55 -3.52 -2.43 6.90
N GLU A 56 -4.08 -2.68 8.08
CA GLU A 56 -5.33 -2.07 8.47
C GLU A 56 -5.18 -0.55 8.59
N GLN A 57 -4.10 -0.12 9.19
CA GLN A 57 -3.84 1.30 9.36
C GLN A 57 -3.66 2.00 8.02
N ILE A 58 -3.00 1.33 7.08
CA ILE A 58 -2.81 1.87 5.75
C ILE A 58 -4.16 2.04 5.06
N ILE A 59 -5.03 1.05 5.18
CA ILE A 59 -6.36 1.11 4.59
C ILE A 59 -7.13 2.31 5.13
N GLU A 60 -7.14 2.45 6.44
CA GLU A 60 -7.89 3.54 7.05
C GLU A 60 -7.33 4.90 6.66
N ARG A 61 -6.01 5.00 6.60
CA ARG A 61 -5.39 6.26 6.24
C ARG A 61 -5.70 6.63 4.79
N CYS A 62 -5.65 5.67 3.90
CA CYS A 62 -5.96 5.93 2.50
C CYS A 62 -7.41 6.37 2.33
N LYS A 63 -8.34 5.71 3.03
CA LYS A 63 -9.73 6.11 2.97
C LYS A 63 -9.93 7.52 3.48
N ARG A 64 -9.26 7.88 4.54
CA ARG A 64 -9.36 9.21 5.08
C ARG A 64 -8.84 10.26 4.12
N GLU A 65 -7.70 9.98 3.51
CA GLU A 65 -7.11 10.93 2.58
C GLU A 65 -7.96 11.12 1.34
N VAL A 66 -8.51 10.04 0.82
CA VAL A 66 -9.36 10.14 -0.36
C VAL A 66 -10.65 10.88 -0.04
N ASN A 67 -11.25 10.61 1.11
CA ASN A 67 -12.47 11.31 1.51
C ASN A 67 -12.21 12.79 1.71
N TYR A 68 -11.07 13.13 2.29
CA TYR A 68 -10.71 14.52 2.48
C TYR A 68 -10.59 15.24 1.15
N ASP A 69 -9.95 14.59 0.17
CA ASP A 69 -9.80 15.19 -1.14
C ASP A 69 -11.14 15.39 -1.81
N LYS A 70 -12.06 14.41 -1.67
CA LYS A 70 -13.38 14.54 -2.25
C LYS A 70 -14.15 15.71 -1.64
N GLU A 71 -13.99 15.91 -0.35
CA GLU A 71 -14.69 16.99 0.32
C GLU A 71 -14.15 18.36 -0.09
N ARG A 72 -12.89 18.40 -0.50
CA ARG A 72 -12.29 19.67 -0.88
C ARG A 72 -12.67 20.12 -2.28
N ILE A 73 -13.24 19.24 -3.05
CA ILE A 73 -13.60 19.57 -4.43
C ILE A 73 -14.95 20.22 -4.44
N ASP A 74 -15.03 21.42 -4.19
CA ASP A 74 -16.30 22.09 -4.30
C ASP A 74 -16.29 23.19 -5.29
#